data_422760cb4dd8e42b667c26210cd588de
#
_entry.id   422760cb4dd8e42b667c26210cd588de
#
_cell.length_a   1.000
_cell.length_b   1.000
_cell.length_c   1.000
_cell.angle_alpha   90.00
_cell.angle_beta   90.00
_cell.angle_gamma   90.00
#
_symmetry.space_group_name_H-M   'P 1'
#
loop_
_entity.id
_entity.type
_entity.pdbx_description
1 polymer ?
#
loop_
_entity_poly.entity_id
_entity_poly.type
_entity_poly.pdbx_seq_one_letter_code
_entity_poly.pdbx_strand_id
1 'polypeptide(L)'
;MAQRQPKLAAGLQTVDPVWARIRDEAAEIAAREPPLASFIFATVLNHDSLEQTIAQRIVDRLEHPNLSGELIRQAYDDLFEADRSIGEDFRADIVAVADRDPATTRYIEPVLYYKGFHALQTFRLGHFLWSRGQQDFALYLQSRASAVFGVDIHPNAKIGRGIFMDHATGIVIGQTAVIEDDVSMLHGVTLGGTGKERGDRHPKIR
;
A
#
# COMPACT_ATOMS: atom_id res chain seq x y z
N MET A 1 -5.37 46.04 -35.06
CA MET A 1 -4.49 44.84 -35.05
C MET A 1 -4.32 44.40 -33.63
N ALA A 2 -5.05 43.39 -33.20
CA ALA A 2 -4.98 42.84 -31.85
C ALA A 2 -3.94 41.71 -31.83
N GLN A 3 -2.87 41.86 -31.07
CA GLN A 3 -1.85 40.85 -30.88
C GLN A 3 -2.43 39.72 -29.99
N ARG A 4 -2.53 38.52 -30.55
CA ARG A 4 -2.81 37.28 -29.79
C ARG A 4 -1.59 36.94 -28.96
N GLN A 5 -1.71 37.02 -27.62
CA GLN A 5 -0.73 36.40 -26.72
C GLN A 5 -0.79 34.89 -26.90
N PRO A 6 0.39 34.18 -26.93
CA PRO A 6 0.41 32.75 -26.99
C PRO A 6 -0.10 32.18 -25.66
N LYS A 7 -1.05 31.24 -25.73
CA LYS A 7 -1.43 30.40 -24.55
C LYS A 7 -0.19 29.66 -24.08
N LEU A 8 0.26 29.92 -22.84
CA LEU A 8 1.24 29.11 -22.19
C LEU A 8 0.76 27.65 -22.16
N ALA A 9 1.66 26.77 -22.54
CA ALA A 9 1.46 25.34 -22.62
C ALA A 9 0.97 24.77 -21.28
N ALA A 10 0.08 23.78 -21.39
CA ALA A 10 -0.35 22.94 -20.28
C ALA A 10 0.87 22.48 -19.46
N GLY A 11 0.74 22.56 -18.12
CA GLY A 11 1.84 22.33 -17.20
C GLY A 11 2.60 21.06 -17.53
N LEU A 12 3.92 21.14 -17.45
CA LEU A 12 4.81 19.99 -17.40
C LEU A 12 4.31 19.10 -16.26
N GLN A 13 3.72 17.96 -16.57
CA GLN A 13 3.49 16.92 -15.58
C GLN A 13 4.87 16.54 -15.04
N THR A 14 5.07 16.74 -13.75
CA THR A 14 6.26 16.22 -13.07
C THR A 14 6.26 14.71 -13.27
N VAL A 15 7.28 14.19 -13.95
CA VAL A 15 7.44 12.76 -14.17
C VAL A 15 7.59 12.09 -12.80
N ASP A 16 6.69 11.20 -12.46
CA ASP A 16 6.80 10.33 -11.29
C ASP A 16 7.83 9.23 -11.58
N PRO A 17 9.06 9.30 -11.02
CA PRO A 17 10.13 8.38 -11.41
C PRO A 17 9.87 6.95 -10.91
N VAL A 18 9.16 6.79 -9.77
CA VAL A 18 8.82 5.47 -9.22
C VAL A 18 7.81 4.78 -10.13
N TRP A 19 6.74 5.50 -10.48
CA TRP A 19 5.70 4.95 -11.35
C TRP A 19 6.22 4.66 -12.76
N ALA A 20 7.00 5.57 -13.34
CA ALA A 20 7.60 5.37 -14.66
C ALA A 20 8.45 4.08 -14.69
N ARG A 21 9.31 3.88 -13.68
CA ARG A 21 10.14 2.68 -13.56
C ARG A 21 9.30 1.41 -13.41
N ILE A 22 8.25 1.41 -12.59
CA ILE A 22 7.35 0.26 -12.43
C ILE A 22 6.66 -0.10 -13.76
N ARG A 23 6.24 0.90 -14.54
CA ARG A 23 5.64 0.66 -15.86
C ARG A 23 6.61 0.05 -16.85
N ASP A 24 7.85 0.53 -16.88
CA ASP A 24 8.90 -0.01 -17.75
C ASP A 24 9.21 -1.47 -17.37
N GLU A 25 9.40 -1.75 -16.07
CA GLU A 25 9.60 -3.10 -15.56
C GLU A 25 8.41 -4.03 -15.87
N ALA A 26 7.16 -3.51 -15.79
CA ALA A 26 5.96 -4.26 -16.16
C ALA A 26 5.94 -4.61 -17.66
N ALA A 27 6.27 -3.65 -18.53
CA ALA A 27 6.33 -3.88 -19.97
C ALA A 27 7.39 -4.94 -20.33
N GLU A 28 8.56 -4.91 -19.67
CA GLU A 28 9.59 -5.92 -19.85
C GLU A 28 9.12 -7.32 -19.43
N ILE A 29 8.42 -7.45 -18.29
CA ILE A 29 7.85 -8.73 -17.85
C ILE A 29 6.85 -9.26 -18.87
N ALA A 30 5.90 -8.43 -19.32
CA ALA A 30 4.87 -8.82 -20.28
C ALA A 30 5.47 -9.29 -21.61
N ALA A 31 6.56 -8.66 -22.05
CA ALA A 31 7.28 -9.05 -23.28
C ALA A 31 8.08 -10.35 -23.12
N ARG A 32 8.76 -10.51 -21.98
CA ARG A 32 9.65 -11.65 -21.71
C ARG A 32 8.90 -12.92 -21.30
N GLU A 33 7.78 -12.75 -20.60
CA GLU A 33 7.00 -13.85 -20.01
C GLU A 33 5.53 -13.80 -20.47
N PRO A 34 5.21 -14.19 -21.73
CA PRO A 34 3.86 -14.11 -22.29
C PRO A 34 2.75 -14.74 -21.43
N PRO A 35 2.98 -15.84 -20.66
CA PRO A 35 1.97 -16.39 -19.76
C PRO A 35 1.51 -15.41 -18.65
N LEU A 36 2.36 -14.45 -18.26
CA LEU A 36 2.03 -13.43 -17.26
C LEU A 36 1.46 -12.15 -17.88
N ALA A 37 1.48 -11.99 -19.20
CA ALA A 37 1.12 -10.73 -19.85
C ALA A 37 -0.28 -10.24 -19.43
N SER A 38 -1.30 -11.10 -19.45
CA SER A 38 -2.67 -10.71 -19.06
C SER A 38 -2.73 -10.20 -17.62
N PHE A 39 -2.01 -10.84 -16.69
CA PHE A 39 -1.92 -10.42 -15.30
C PHE A 39 -1.24 -9.03 -15.18
N ILE A 40 -0.12 -8.84 -15.87
CA ILE A 40 0.63 -7.58 -15.84
C ILE A 40 -0.19 -6.44 -16.44
N PHE A 41 -0.87 -6.67 -17.57
CA PHE A 41 -1.76 -5.67 -18.14
C PHE A 41 -2.90 -5.32 -17.19
N ALA A 42 -3.61 -6.31 -16.63
CA ALA A 42 -4.72 -6.08 -15.73
C ALA A 42 -4.32 -5.37 -14.44
N THR A 43 -3.13 -5.67 -13.90
CA THR A 43 -2.69 -5.15 -12.60
C THR A 43 -1.95 -3.82 -12.71
N VAL A 44 -1.17 -3.60 -13.80
CA VAL A 44 -0.26 -2.44 -13.90
C VAL A 44 -0.52 -1.61 -15.15
N LEU A 45 -0.41 -2.20 -16.34
CA LEU A 45 -0.29 -1.41 -17.57
C LEU A 45 -1.59 -0.71 -17.99
N ASN A 46 -2.76 -1.22 -17.57
CA ASN A 46 -4.07 -0.60 -17.85
C ASN A 46 -4.44 0.50 -16.85
N HIS A 47 -3.58 0.80 -15.87
CA HIS A 47 -3.81 1.86 -14.90
C HIS A 47 -2.99 3.11 -15.21
N ASP A 48 -3.54 4.28 -14.88
CA ASP A 48 -2.93 5.57 -15.15
C ASP A 48 -1.99 6.03 -14.03
N SER A 49 -2.11 5.45 -12.83
CA SER A 49 -1.32 5.82 -11.65
C SER A 49 -0.89 4.63 -10.80
N LEU A 50 0.14 4.85 -9.97
CA LEU A 50 0.60 3.89 -8.97
C LEU A 50 -0.49 3.56 -7.96
N GLU A 51 -1.25 4.56 -7.54
CA GLU A 51 -2.33 4.44 -6.56
C GLU A 51 -3.40 3.46 -7.05
N GLN A 52 -3.85 3.60 -8.30
CA GLN A 52 -4.81 2.68 -8.92
C GLN A 52 -4.26 1.25 -9.03
N THR A 53 -2.98 1.11 -9.40
CA THR A 53 -2.31 -0.17 -9.47
C THR A 53 -2.27 -0.88 -8.12
N ILE A 54 -1.91 -0.16 -7.05
CA ILE A 54 -1.86 -0.71 -5.69
C ILE A 54 -3.27 -1.09 -5.22
N ALA A 55 -4.26 -0.20 -5.42
CA ALA A 55 -5.64 -0.49 -5.08
C ALA A 55 -6.15 -1.74 -5.80
N GLN A 56 -5.93 -1.86 -7.13
CA GLN A 56 -6.31 -3.04 -7.89
C GLN A 56 -5.65 -4.30 -7.33
N ARG A 57 -4.35 -4.24 -7.06
CA ARG A 57 -3.61 -5.42 -6.55
C ARG A 57 -4.14 -5.88 -5.20
N ILE A 58 -4.50 -4.96 -4.31
CA ILE A 58 -5.07 -5.28 -3.00
C ILE A 58 -6.50 -5.81 -3.13
N VAL A 59 -7.31 -5.21 -4.00
CA VAL A 59 -8.66 -5.72 -4.33
C VAL A 59 -8.60 -7.19 -4.75
N ASP A 60 -7.75 -7.53 -5.73
CA ASP A 60 -7.59 -8.89 -6.24
C ASP A 60 -7.19 -9.92 -5.15
N ARG A 61 -6.51 -9.45 -4.12
CA ARG A 61 -6.05 -10.31 -3.01
C ARG A 61 -7.09 -10.44 -1.89
N LEU A 62 -7.85 -9.39 -1.62
CA LEU A 62 -8.78 -9.33 -0.49
C LEU A 62 -10.22 -9.62 -0.85
N GLU A 63 -10.60 -9.56 -2.13
CA GLU A 63 -11.94 -9.91 -2.58
C GLU A 63 -12.37 -11.27 -2.02
N HIS A 64 -13.66 -11.35 -1.60
CA HIS A 64 -14.22 -12.52 -0.98
C HIS A 64 -15.74 -12.56 -1.27
N PRO A 65 -16.38 -13.75 -1.32
CA PRO A 65 -17.82 -13.84 -1.57
C PRO A 65 -18.70 -12.97 -0.67
N ASN A 66 -18.25 -12.64 0.55
CA ASN A 66 -18.97 -11.79 1.49
C ASN A 66 -18.65 -10.28 1.37
N LEU A 67 -17.64 -9.92 0.59
CA LEU A 67 -17.24 -8.52 0.35
C LEU A 67 -16.70 -8.39 -1.08
N SER A 68 -17.47 -7.73 -1.94
CA SER A 68 -17.06 -7.52 -3.32
C SER A 68 -15.82 -6.61 -3.42
N GLY A 69 -14.97 -6.88 -4.39
CA GLY A 69 -13.81 -6.05 -4.70
C GLY A 69 -14.19 -4.61 -4.99
N GLU A 70 -15.39 -4.37 -5.54
CA GLU A 70 -15.89 -3.02 -5.84
C GLU A 70 -16.02 -2.14 -4.58
N LEU A 71 -16.45 -2.70 -3.45
CA LEU A 71 -16.52 -1.95 -2.18
C LEU A 71 -15.13 -1.56 -1.67
N ILE A 72 -14.13 -2.43 -1.86
CA ILE A 72 -12.75 -2.12 -1.49
C ILE A 72 -12.19 -1.04 -2.42
N ARG A 73 -12.48 -1.12 -3.72
CA ARG A 73 -12.08 -0.12 -4.71
C ARG A 73 -12.65 1.25 -4.38
N GLN A 74 -13.96 1.33 -4.14
CA GLN A 74 -14.61 2.58 -3.76
C GLN A 74 -13.98 3.19 -2.50
N ALA A 75 -13.62 2.38 -1.51
CA ALA A 75 -12.95 2.86 -0.31
C ALA A 75 -11.55 3.42 -0.60
N TYR A 76 -10.81 2.87 -1.56
CA TYR A 76 -9.55 3.45 -2.03
C TYR A 76 -9.76 4.76 -2.78
N ASP A 77 -10.78 4.86 -3.64
CA ASP A 77 -11.11 6.09 -4.34
C ASP A 77 -11.45 7.20 -3.34
N ASP A 78 -12.25 6.90 -2.30
CA ASP A 78 -12.56 7.83 -1.21
C ASP A 78 -11.30 8.26 -0.43
N LEU A 79 -10.34 7.36 -0.21
CA LEU A 79 -9.04 7.67 0.39
C LEU A 79 -8.24 8.63 -0.50
N PHE A 80 -8.13 8.35 -1.80
CA PHE A 80 -7.35 9.16 -2.75
C PHE A 80 -7.93 10.55 -2.96
N GLU A 81 -9.26 10.69 -2.88
CA GLU A 81 -9.92 12.00 -2.90
C GLU A 81 -9.68 12.79 -1.62
N ALA A 82 -9.70 12.13 -0.47
CA ALA A 82 -9.56 12.77 0.84
C ALA A 82 -8.11 13.09 1.21
N ASP A 83 -7.16 12.27 0.79
CA ASP A 83 -5.73 12.43 1.08
C ASP A 83 -4.87 12.12 -0.17
N ARG A 84 -4.51 13.18 -0.88
CA ARG A 84 -3.66 13.09 -2.07
C ARG A 84 -2.20 12.77 -1.73
N SER A 85 -1.79 12.92 -0.47
CA SER A 85 -0.41 12.64 -0.05
C SER A 85 -0.15 11.16 0.19
N ILE A 86 -1.18 10.32 0.30
CA ILE A 86 -1.04 8.87 0.52
C ILE A 86 -0.18 8.18 -0.56
N GLY A 87 -0.20 8.71 -1.78
CA GLY A 87 0.66 8.24 -2.86
C GLY A 87 2.15 8.41 -2.59
N GLU A 88 2.55 9.42 -1.80
CA GLU A 88 3.93 9.61 -1.38
C GLU A 88 4.36 8.53 -0.39
N ASP A 89 3.47 8.12 0.51
CA ASP A 89 3.72 7.03 1.44
C ASP A 89 3.92 5.71 0.69
N PHE A 90 3.12 5.43 -0.34
CA PHE A 90 3.28 4.24 -1.19
C PHE A 90 4.64 4.22 -1.87
N ARG A 91 5.09 5.36 -2.41
CA ARG A 91 6.40 5.49 -3.04
C ARG A 91 7.53 5.31 -2.06
N ALA A 92 7.43 5.93 -0.88
CA ALA A 92 8.42 5.79 0.18
C ALA A 92 8.57 4.33 0.63
N ASP A 93 7.45 3.61 0.79
CA ASP A 93 7.47 2.19 1.17
C ASP A 93 8.10 1.31 0.07
N ILE A 94 7.85 1.59 -1.22
CA ILE A 94 8.47 0.86 -2.34
C ILE A 94 9.99 1.09 -2.36
N VAL A 95 10.41 2.36 -2.23
CA VAL A 95 11.83 2.72 -2.21
C VAL A 95 12.52 2.08 -1.01
N ALA A 96 11.88 2.09 0.18
CA ALA A 96 12.41 1.46 1.38
C ALA A 96 12.67 -0.05 1.20
N VAL A 97 11.77 -0.76 0.51
CA VAL A 97 11.98 -2.18 0.17
C VAL A 97 13.19 -2.34 -0.75
N ALA A 98 13.23 -1.58 -1.85
CA ALA A 98 14.30 -1.70 -2.84
C ALA A 98 15.69 -1.33 -2.29
N ASP A 99 15.75 -0.37 -1.37
CA ASP A 99 17.02 0.10 -0.79
C ASP A 99 17.54 -0.82 0.31
N ARG A 100 16.65 -1.55 1.01
CA ARG A 100 17.02 -2.29 2.23
C ARG A 100 17.00 -3.80 2.06
N ASP A 101 16.32 -4.31 1.03
CA ASP A 101 16.31 -5.73 0.70
C ASP A 101 17.32 -6.01 -0.44
N PRO A 102 18.47 -6.63 -0.14
CA PRO A 102 19.46 -6.94 -1.17
C PRO A 102 18.96 -7.95 -2.22
N ALA A 103 17.87 -8.66 -1.94
CA ALA A 103 17.26 -9.59 -2.90
C ALA A 103 16.28 -8.89 -3.87
N THR A 104 15.81 -7.68 -3.53
CA THR A 104 14.90 -6.90 -4.36
C THR A 104 15.68 -6.10 -5.40
N THR A 105 15.46 -6.35 -6.67
CA THR A 105 16.16 -5.69 -7.78
C THR A 105 15.30 -4.73 -8.58
N ARG A 106 13.98 -4.83 -8.43
CA ARG A 106 13.00 -4.06 -9.19
C ARG A 106 11.92 -3.44 -8.29
N TYR A 107 11.47 -2.24 -8.63
CA TYR A 107 10.42 -1.54 -7.89
C TYR A 107 9.04 -2.21 -8.01
N ILE A 108 8.80 -2.96 -9.08
CA ILE A 108 7.55 -3.69 -9.28
C ILE A 108 7.40 -4.90 -8.34
N GLU A 109 8.48 -5.45 -7.79
CA GLU A 109 8.43 -6.66 -6.96
C GLU A 109 7.59 -6.50 -5.70
N PRO A 110 7.76 -5.46 -4.86
CA PRO A 110 6.87 -5.26 -3.72
C PRO A 110 5.41 -5.06 -4.13
N VAL A 111 5.15 -4.37 -5.23
CA VAL A 111 3.80 -4.11 -5.73
C VAL A 111 3.10 -5.40 -6.14
N LEU A 112 3.77 -6.31 -6.83
CA LEU A 112 3.15 -7.53 -7.35
C LEU A 112 3.15 -8.69 -6.35
N TYR A 113 4.22 -8.84 -5.54
CA TYR A 113 4.50 -10.12 -4.89
C TYR A 113 4.64 -10.06 -3.38
N TYR A 114 5.02 -8.93 -2.77
CA TYR A 114 5.40 -8.90 -1.37
C TYR A 114 4.19 -8.65 -0.46
N LYS A 115 3.83 -9.69 0.27
CA LYS A 115 2.64 -9.63 1.15
C LYS A 115 2.77 -8.63 2.30
N GLY A 116 3.99 -8.33 2.75
CA GLY A 116 4.24 -7.30 3.76
C GLY A 116 3.86 -5.91 3.25
N PHE A 117 4.23 -5.59 2.01
CA PHE A 117 3.82 -4.37 1.35
C PHE A 117 2.29 -4.32 1.18
N HIS A 118 1.67 -5.41 0.69
CA HIS A 118 0.21 -5.45 0.53
C HIS A 118 -0.54 -5.28 1.87
N ALA A 119 -0.05 -5.90 2.94
CA ALA A 119 -0.64 -5.77 4.28
C ALA A 119 -0.53 -4.33 4.80
N LEU A 120 0.61 -3.67 4.59
CA LEU A 120 0.82 -2.27 4.97
C LEU A 120 -0.14 -1.33 4.23
N GLN A 121 -0.29 -1.51 2.90
CA GLN A 121 -1.22 -0.66 2.15
C GLN A 121 -2.68 -0.94 2.49
N THR A 122 -3.03 -2.19 2.82
CA THR A 122 -4.35 -2.53 3.37
C THR A 122 -4.58 -1.85 4.73
N PHE A 123 -3.56 -1.81 5.59
CA PHE A 123 -3.62 -1.08 6.86
C PHE A 123 -3.87 0.41 6.63
N ARG A 124 -3.21 1.08 5.67
CA ARG A 124 -3.42 2.51 5.39
C ARG A 124 -4.88 2.80 5.03
N LEU A 125 -5.51 1.96 4.20
CA LEU A 125 -6.94 2.03 3.93
C LEU A 125 -7.77 1.81 5.21
N GLY A 126 -7.45 0.78 6.00
CA GLY A 126 -8.12 0.47 7.25
C GLY A 126 -8.02 1.62 8.26
N HIS A 127 -6.86 2.29 8.36
CA HIS A 127 -6.66 3.45 9.22
C HIS A 127 -7.51 4.65 8.79
N PHE A 128 -7.59 4.92 7.49
CA PHE A 128 -8.47 5.94 6.94
C PHE A 128 -9.94 5.66 7.29
N LEU A 129 -10.44 4.47 7.05
CA LEU A 129 -11.81 4.07 7.38
C LEU A 129 -12.08 4.20 8.89
N TRP A 130 -11.15 3.75 9.72
CA TRP A 130 -11.23 3.87 11.18
C TRP A 130 -11.38 5.32 11.62
N SER A 131 -10.56 6.21 11.07
CA SER A 131 -10.58 7.66 11.41
C SER A 131 -11.91 8.34 11.03
N ARG A 132 -12.65 7.76 10.07
CA ARG A 132 -13.96 8.24 9.61
C ARG A 132 -15.15 7.57 10.31
N GLY A 133 -14.88 6.74 11.32
CA GLY A 133 -15.91 6.05 12.08
C GLY A 133 -16.42 4.76 11.44
N GLN A 134 -15.86 4.32 10.30
CA GLN A 134 -16.20 3.07 9.60
C GLN A 134 -15.42 1.90 10.21
N GLN A 135 -15.56 1.72 11.54
CA GLN A 135 -14.72 0.81 12.32
C GLN A 135 -14.93 -0.66 11.94
N ASP A 136 -16.17 -1.10 11.69
CA ASP A 136 -16.45 -2.49 11.34
C ASP A 136 -15.85 -2.85 9.98
N PHE A 137 -15.86 -1.93 8.99
CA PHE A 137 -15.22 -2.17 7.71
C PHE A 137 -13.69 -2.22 7.85
N ALA A 138 -13.11 -1.34 8.65
CA ALA A 138 -11.68 -1.36 8.96
C ALA A 138 -11.25 -2.68 9.64
N LEU A 139 -12.01 -3.17 10.62
CA LEU A 139 -11.78 -4.45 11.29
C LEU A 139 -11.98 -5.65 10.35
N TYR A 140 -12.93 -5.57 9.43
CA TYR A 140 -13.10 -6.60 8.41
C TYR A 140 -11.86 -6.70 7.51
N LEU A 141 -11.33 -5.55 7.03
CA LEU A 141 -10.10 -5.52 6.23
C LEU A 141 -8.89 -6.04 7.02
N GLN A 142 -8.75 -5.68 8.31
CA GLN A 142 -7.73 -6.24 9.20
C GLN A 142 -7.83 -7.78 9.25
N SER A 143 -9.03 -8.31 9.48
CA SER A 143 -9.27 -9.77 9.52
C SER A 143 -8.89 -10.44 8.20
N ARG A 144 -9.25 -9.81 7.05
CA ARG A 144 -8.88 -10.32 5.73
C ARG A 144 -7.38 -10.28 5.49
N ALA A 145 -6.71 -9.18 5.85
CA ALA A 145 -5.25 -9.06 5.74
C ALA A 145 -4.54 -10.12 6.59
N SER A 146 -5.00 -10.35 7.81
CA SER A 146 -4.49 -11.41 8.68
C SER A 146 -4.63 -12.80 8.03
N ALA A 147 -5.78 -13.12 7.46
CA ALA A 147 -6.03 -14.41 6.82
C ALA A 147 -5.22 -14.60 5.51
N VAL A 148 -5.10 -13.53 4.68
CA VAL A 148 -4.49 -13.62 3.34
C VAL A 148 -2.99 -13.41 3.37
N PHE A 149 -2.52 -12.46 4.18
CA PHE A 149 -1.10 -12.05 4.23
C PHE A 149 -0.36 -12.61 5.45
N GLY A 150 -1.09 -13.09 6.47
CA GLY A 150 -0.51 -13.52 7.73
C GLY A 150 0.04 -12.34 8.55
N VAL A 151 -0.54 -11.15 8.39
CA VAL A 151 -0.13 -9.90 9.05
C VAL A 151 -1.34 -9.27 9.70
N ASP A 152 -1.27 -9.04 11.00
CA ASP A 152 -2.36 -8.50 11.81
C ASP A 152 -2.01 -7.10 12.32
N ILE A 153 -2.53 -6.06 11.69
CA ILE A 153 -2.30 -4.66 12.07
C ILE A 153 -3.63 -4.03 12.44
N HIS A 154 -3.76 -3.63 13.71
CA HIS A 154 -4.97 -2.95 14.15
C HIS A 154 -5.11 -1.58 13.46
N PRO A 155 -6.27 -1.24 12.87
CA PRO A 155 -6.43 -0.03 12.06
C PRO A 155 -6.23 1.28 12.83
N ASN A 156 -6.32 1.28 14.15
CA ASN A 156 -6.02 2.46 14.99
C ASN A 156 -4.54 2.62 15.33
N ALA A 157 -3.64 1.72 14.94
CA ALA A 157 -2.21 1.91 15.08
C ALA A 157 -1.76 3.16 14.29
N LYS A 158 -0.61 3.71 14.64
CA LYS A 158 0.00 4.82 13.90
C LYS A 158 1.28 4.31 13.25
N ILE A 159 1.35 4.38 11.94
CA ILE A 159 2.50 3.90 11.17
C ILE A 159 2.89 4.99 10.17
N GLY A 160 4.16 5.36 10.19
CA GLY A 160 4.76 6.32 9.29
C GLY A 160 4.96 5.79 7.87
N ARG A 161 5.87 6.38 7.13
CA ARG A 161 6.22 6.02 5.75
C ARG A 161 7.63 5.44 5.66
N GLY A 162 7.97 4.88 4.50
CA GLY A 162 9.27 4.23 4.32
C GLY A 162 9.39 2.94 5.14
N ILE A 163 8.29 2.22 5.31
CA ILE A 163 8.22 1.01 6.12
C ILE A 163 8.52 -0.22 5.28
N PHE A 164 9.45 -1.04 5.76
CA PHE A 164 9.76 -2.33 5.15
C PHE A 164 9.39 -3.48 6.08
N MET A 165 8.45 -4.33 5.64
CA MET A 165 8.05 -5.56 6.33
C MET A 165 8.56 -6.78 5.56
N ASP A 166 9.74 -7.29 5.94
CA ASP A 166 10.38 -8.41 5.26
C ASP A 166 9.72 -9.74 5.62
N HIS A 167 9.37 -10.55 4.61
CA HIS A 167 8.59 -11.80 4.70
C HIS A 167 7.25 -11.66 5.43
N ALA A 168 7.16 -10.82 6.42
CA ALA A 168 6.02 -10.32 7.17
C ALA A 168 5.16 -11.38 7.91
N THR A 169 5.32 -12.68 7.65
CA THR A 169 4.50 -13.73 8.28
C THR A 169 4.51 -13.60 9.81
N GLY A 170 3.32 -13.49 10.42
CA GLY A 170 3.19 -13.45 11.88
C GLY A 170 3.53 -12.10 12.51
N ILE A 171 3.61 -11.02 11.73
CA ILE A 171 3.66 -9.67 12.29
C ILE A 171 2.31 -9.35 12.92
N VAL A 172 2.34 -8.87 14.17
CA VAL A 172 1.18 -8.40 14.92
C VAL A 172 1.45 -7.00 15.47
N ILE A 173 0.60 -6.03 15.12
CA ILE A 173 0.72 -4.64 15.56
C ILE A 173 -0.57 -4.22 16.25
N GLY A 174 -0.49 -3.95 17.56
CA GLY A 174 -1.64 -3.65 18.40
C GLY A 174 -2.14 -2.21 18.28
N GLN A 175 -3.35 -2.00 18.78
CA GLN A 175 -4.18 -0.80 18.62
C GLN A 175 -3.49 0.54 18.90
N THR A 176 -2.64 0.62 19.91
CA THR A 176 -1.99 1.87 20.34
C THR A 176 -0.49 1.89 19.98
N ALA A 177 -0.02 0.94 19.17
CA ALA A 177 1.36 0.95 18.69
C ALA A 177 1.63 2.20 17.83
N VAL A 178 2.86 2.70 17.92
CA VAL A 178 3.36 3.77 17.05
C VAL A 178 4.66 3.28 16.40
N ILE A 179 4.74 3.40 15.09
CA ILE A 179 5.93 3.11 14.29
C ILE A 179 6.22 4.38 13.51
N GLU A 180 7.38 4.98 13.75
CA GLU A 180 7.82 6.18 13.05
C GLU A 180 8.27 5.86 11.62
N ASP A 181 8.74 6.86 10.88
CA ASP A 181 9.21 6.68 9.51
C ASP A 181 10.44 5.77 9.45
N ASP A 182 10.68 5.17 8.31
CA ASP A 182 11.91 4.45 7.95
C ASP A 182 12.25 3.21 8.80
N VAL A 183 11.24 2.58 9.39
CA VAL A 183 11.38 1.35 10.19
C VAL A 183 11.35 0.09 9.31
N SER A 184 12.25 -0.86 9.59
CA SER A 184 12.24 -2.21 9.01
C SER A 184 11.87 -3.25 10.05
N MET A 185 11.04 -4.22 9.67
CA MET A 185 10.58 -5.32 10.52
C MET A 185 10.71 -6.65 9.79
N LEU A 186 11.20 -7.67 10.49
CA LEU A 186 11.19 -9.05 10.02
C LEU A 186 9.88 -9.76 10.40
N HIS A 187 9.65 -10.92 9.83
CA HIS A 187 8.57 -11.83 10.23
C HIS A 187 8.54 -12.09 11.74
N GLY A 188 7.37 -12.43 12.28
CA GLY A 188 7.20 -12.78 13.69
C GLY A 188 7.32 -11.63 14.69
N VAL A 189 7.52 -10.39 14.24
CA VAL A 189 7.55 -9.21 15.13
C VAL A 189 6.16 -9.00 15.74
N THR A 190 6.11 -8.86 17.06
CA THR A 190 4.88 -8.59 17.80
C THR A 190 5.01 -7.29 18.62
N LEU A 191 4.24 -6.27 18.22
CA LEU A 191 4.06 -5.04 18.98
C LEU A 191 2.78 -5.15 19.79
N GLY A 192 2.78 -6.07 20.76
CA GLY A 192 1.66 -6.42 21.61
C GLY A 192 1.67 -5.71 22.97
N GLY A 193 0.55 -5.80 23.68
CA GLY A 193 0.40 -5.33 25.05
C GLY A 193 0.24 -6.51 26.02
N THR A 194 0.42 -6.28 27.33
CA THR A 194 0.32 -7.31 28.35
C THR A 194 -1.10 -7.84 28.61
N GLY A 195 -2.13 -7.20 28.02
CA GLY A 195 -3.54 -7.52 28.25
C GLY A 195 -4.10 -7.11 29.63
N LYS A 196 -3.24 -6.61 30.52
CA LYS A 196 -3.64 -6.22 31.89
C LYS A 196 -4.02 -4.74 32.01
N GLU A 197 -3.59 -3.92 31.06
CA GLU A 197 -3.81 -2.47 31.06
C GLU A 197 -4.79 -2.06 29.96
N ARG A 198 -5.56 -1.03 30.22
CA ARG A 198 -6.41 -0.35 29.25
C ARG A 198 -5.74 0.95 28.81
N GLY A 199 -6.04 1.42 27.58
CA GLY A 199 -5.46 2.65 27.03
C GLY A 199 -4.16 2.39 26.27
N ASP A 200 -3.16 3.26 26.44
CA ASP A 200 -1.89 3.22 25.72
C ASP A 200 -0.96 2.13 26.28
N ARG A 201 -0.94 0.96 25.64
CA ARG A 201 -0.29 -0.26 26.14
C ARG A 201 0.64 -0.94 25.14
N HIS A 202 0.81 -0.39 23.94
CA HIS A 202 1.63 -1.01 22.89
C HIS A 202 2.93 -0.24 22.67
N PRO A 203 3.99 -0.91 22.17
CA PRO A 203 5.30 -0.29 21.91
C PRO A 203 5.26 0.93 20.99
N LYS A 204 6.28 1.79 21.15
CA LYS A 204 6.60 2.91 20.28
C LYS A 204 7.96 2.66 19.66
N ILE A 205 8.02 2.50 18.34
CA ILE A 205 9.22 2.20 17.57
C ILE A 205 9.64 3.45 16.81
N ARG A 206 10.93 3.79 16.94
CA ARG A 206 11.52 4.99 16.34
C ARG A 206 12.68 4.63 15.46
#